data_f47a3e368f8a52243ca2e141b1b28b03
#
_entry.id   f47a3e368f8a52243ca2e141b1b28b03
#
_cell.length_a   1.000
_cell.length_b   1.000
_cell.length_c   1.000
_cell.angle_alpha   90.00
_cell.angle_beta   90.00
_cell.angle_gamma   90.00
#
_symmetry.space_group_name_H-M   'P 1'
#
loop_
_entity.id
_entity.type
_entity.pdbx_description
1 polymer ?
#
loop_
_entity_poly.entity_id
_entity_poly.type
_entity_poly.pdbx_seq_one_letter_code
_entity_poly.pdbx_strand_id
1 'polypeptide(L)'
;METNHRYPVNQLDWLLDDLVMRVPHITRAVFLSQDGLALGASRGMDQAATDHLAALASAFQSLARSASSTFGGDARQSIIEMTTGFFIVSAAGQGTCLAVLTTSDADIGQVAYEMAILVQRTGDHLQVNMRTRSALFLTR
;
A
#
# COMPACT_ATOMS: atom_id res chain seq x y z
N MET A 1 7.65 -23.83 -4.41
CA MET A 1 7.82 -23.20 -4.53
C MET A 1 8.00 -22.28 -4.84
N GLU A 2 8.06 -21.94 -5.22
CA GLU A 2 8.36 -21.10 -5.53
C GLU A 2 8.29 -20.13 -5.19
N THR A 3 8.61 -19.90 -4.98
CA THR A 3 8.60 -18.80 -4.66
C THR A 3 9.09 -17.76 -5.34
N ASN A 4 8.77 -17.32 -5.98
CA ASN A 4 9.01 -16.34 -6.70
C ASN A 4 8.78 -15.07 -6.14
N HIS A 5 9.52 -14.61 -5.30
CA HIS A 5 9.32 -13.34 -4.69
C HIS A 5 10.06 -12.30 -5.44
N ARG A 6 9.37 -11.27 -5.89
CA ARG A 6 9.97 -10.13 -6.49
C ARG A 6 10.73 -9.33 -5.47
N TYR A 7 10.42 -9.50 -4.23
CA TYR A 7 11.09 -8.87 -3.11
C TYR A 7 11.32 -9.96 -2.10
N PRO A 8 12.28 -9.84 -1.23
CA PRO A 8 12.50 -10.84 -0.22
C PRO A 8 11.24 -10.98 0.60
N VAL A 9 10.95 -12.16 1.04
CA VAL A 9 9.92 -12.35 2.03
C VAL A 9 10.30 -11.49 3.17
N ASN A 10 9.55 -10.47 3.39
CA ASN A 10 10.16 -9.44 4.10
C ASN A 10 9.23 -8.88 5.11
N GLN A 11 9.70 -7.87 5.72
CA GLN A 11 8.96 -7.20 6.75
C GLN A 11 7.68 -6.57 6.23
N LEU A 12 7.63 -6.20 4.95
CA LEU A 12 6.42 -5.62 4.40
C LEU A 12 5.28 -6.61 4.41
N ASP A 13 5.53 -7.83 3.96
CA ASP A 13 4.51 -8.88 3.97
C ASP A 13 4.02 -9.13 5.39
N TRP A 14 4.94 -9.24 6.32
CA TRP A 14 4.60 -9.48 7.72
C TRP A 14 3.75 -8.34 8.29
N LEU A 15 4.13 -7.11 7.99
CA LEU A 15 3.40 -5.94 8.47
C LEU A 15 1.99 -5.88 7.90
N LEU A 16 1.83 -6.27 6.63
CA LEU A 16 0.52 -6.30 6.01
C LEU A 16 -0.35 -7.42 6.58
N ASP A 17 0.24 -8.57 6.84
CA ASP A 17 -0.49 -9.65 7.51
C ASP A 17 -0.94 -9.23 8.89
N ASP A 18 -0.07 -8.56 9.63
CA ASP A 18 -0.41 -8.05 10.95
C ASP A 18 -1.57 -7.06 10.89
N LEU A 19 -1.55 -6.16 9.92
CA LEU A 19 -2.62 -5.20 9.74
C LEU A 19 -3.96 -5.91 9.50
N VAL A 20 -3.97 -6.87 8.59
CA VAL A 20 -5.19 -7.62 8.26
C VAL A 20 -5.72 -8.39 9.46
N MET A 21 -4.83 -8.98 10.25
CA MET A 21 -5.24 -9.76 11.41
C MET A 21 -5.72 -8.89 12.57
N ARG A 22 -5.09 -7.75 12.73
CA ARG A 22 -5.31 -6.91 13.90
C ARG A 22 -6.50 -5.97 13.76
N VAL A 23 -6.75 -5.48 12.56
CA VAL A 23 -7.79 -4.47 12.34
C VAL A 23 -9.05 -5.17 11.78
N PRO A 24 -10.17 -5.10 12.50
CA PRO A 24 -11.38 -5.78 12.04
C PRO A 24 -11.83 -5.31 10.65
N HIS A 25 -12.28 -6.26 9.86
CA HIS A 25 -12.90 -6.03 8.56
C HIS A 25 -11.94 -5.68 7.43
N ILE A 26 -10.64 -5.54 7.69
CA ILE A 26 -9.68 -5.45 6.61
C ILE A 26 -9.46 -6.88 6.08
N THR A 27 -9.63 -7.06 4.78
CA THR A 27 -9.51 -8.37 4.18
C THR A 27 -8.22 -8.56 3.40
N ARG A 28 -7.71 -7.50 2.80
CA ARG A 28 -6.50 -7.56 1.97
C ARG A 28 -5.76 -6.25 2.05
N ALA A 29 -4.42 -6.33 1.94
CA ALA A 29 -3.58 -5.15 1.96
C ALA A 29 -2.37 -5.36 1.05
N VAL A 30 -1.99 -4.31 0.34
CA VAL A 30 -0.85 -4.35 -0.59
C VAL A 30 -0.08 -3.04 -0.46
N PHE A 31 1.25 -3.14 -0.38
CA PHE A 31 2.13 -2.00 -0.63
C PHE A 31 2.55 -2.03 -2.09
N LEU A 32 2.59 -0.86 -2.71
CA LEU A 32 2.92 -0.76 -4.14
C LEU A 32 3.76 0.47 -4.38
N SER A 33 4.51 0.42 -5.48
CA SER A 33 5.24 1.58 -5.97
C SER A 33 4.30 2.48 -6.76
N GLN A 34 4.72 3.70 -6.98
CA GLN A 34 3.95 4.70 -7.69
C GLN A 34 3.56 4.24 -9.10
N ASP A 35 4.40 3.41 -9.71
CA ASP A 35 4.14 2.89 -11.06
C ASP A 35 3.36 1.58 -11.07
N GLY A 36 2.82 1.18 -9.94
CA GLY A 36 1.86 0.07 -9.91
C GLY A 36 2.44 -1.29 -9.65
N LEU A 37 3.70 -1.38 -9.20
CA LEU A 37 4.31 -2.66 -8.88
C LEU A 37 4.11 -3.00 -7.42
N ALA A 38 3.67 -4.21 -7.13
CA ALA A 38 3.48 -4.65 -5.76
C ALA A 38 4.83 -4.83 -5.07
N LEU A 39 4.96 -4.27 -3.88
CA LEU A 39 6.17 -4.35 -3.06
C LEU A 39 5.98 -5.32 -1.90
N GLY A 40 4.76 -5.56 -1.50
CA GLY A 40 4.40 -6.50 -0.46
C GLY A 40 2.91 -6.72 -0.48
N ALA A 41 2.46 -7.86 0.04
CA ALA A 41 1.05 -8.22 0.04
C ALA A 41 0.71 -9.07 1.26
N SER A 42 -0.51 -8.93 1.74
CA SER A 42 -1.02 -9.81 2.78
C SER A 42 -1.29 -11.20 2.18
N ARG A 43 -1.40 -12.19 3.04
CA ARG A 43 -1.65 -13.58 2.61
C ARG A 43 -2.99 -13.71 1.94
N GLY A 44 -3.13 -14.75 1.17
CA GLY A 44 -4.42 -15.11 0.59
C GLY A 44 -4.69 -14.52 -0.76
N MET A 45 -3.72 -13.82 -1.32
CA MET A 45 -3.85 -13.31 -2.69
C MET A 45 -2.82 -14.01 -3.57
N ASP A 46 -3.26 -14.48 -4.73
CA ASP A 46 -2.31 -14.97 -5.70
C ASP A 46 -1.64 -13.79 -6.41
N GLN A 47 -0.68 -14.08 -7.26
CA GLN A 47 0.10 -13.04 -7.92
C GLN A 47 -0.77 -12.17 -8.82
N ALA A 48 -1.70 -12.78 -9.55
CA ALA A 48 -2.56 -12.03 -10.44
C ALA A 48 -3.46 -11.06 -9.67
N ALA A 49 -4.02 -11.50 -8.54
CA ALA A 49 -4.87 -10.65 -7.71
C ALA A 49 -4.06 -9.50 -7.12
N THR A 50 -2.85 -9.80 -6.66
CA THR A 50 -1.96 -8.79 -6.10
C THR A 50 -1.60 -7.73 -7.13
N ASP A 51 -1.23 -8.16 -8.33
CA ASP A 51 -0.85 -7.24 -9.40
C ASP A 51 -2.03 -6.38 -9.84
N HIS A 52 -3.21 -6.96 -9.89
CA HIS A 52 -4.42 -6.24 -10.28
C HIS A 52 -4.77 -5.17 -9.25
N LEU A 53 -4.71 -5.53 -7.98
CA LEU A 53 -4.98 -4.58 -6.90
C LEU A 53 -3.97 -3.43 -6.90
N ALA A 54 -2.70 -3.74 -7.11
CA ALA A 54 -1.66 -2.72 -7.18
C ALA A 54 -1.89 -1.78 -8.37
N ALA A 55 -2.30 -2.30 -9.51
CA ALA A 55 -2.57 -1.49 -10.69
C ALA A 55 -3.74 -0.53 -10.45
N LEU A 56 -4.81 -1.04 -9.83
CA LEU A 56 -5.97 -0.20 -9.51
C LEU A 56 -5.60 0.91 -8.53
N ALA A 57 -4.85 0.56 -7.50
CA ALA A 57 -4.42 1.54 -6.50
C ALA A 57 -3.55 2.62 -7.12
N SER A 58 -2.66 2.24 -8.02
CA SER A 58 -1.81 3.19 -8.73
C SER A 58 -2.63 4.17 -9.56
N ALA A 59 -3.68 3.68 -10.23
CA ALA A 59 -4.56 4.53 -11.02
C ALA A 59 -5.30 5.54 -10.14
N PHE A 60 -5.79 5.10 -8.98
CA PHE A 60 -6.45 6.04 -8.06
C PHE A 60 -5.48 7.05 -7.49
N GLN A 61 -4.26 6.65 -7.22
CA GLN A 61 -3.27 7.58 -6.72
C GLN A 61 -2.91 8.62 -7.78
N SER A 62 -2.90 8.22 -9.04
CA SER A 62 -2.68 9.14 -10.14
C SER A 62 -3.80 10.19 -10.22
N LEU A 63 -5.05 9.76 -10.07
CA LEU A 63 -6.19 10.68 -10.03
C LEU A 63 -6.10 11.63 -8.84
N ALA A 64 -5.70 11.10 -7.68
CA ALA A 64 -5.55 11.92 -6.47
C ALA A 64 -4.50 13.01 -6.66
N ARG A 65 -3.37 12.67 -7.28
CA ARG A 65 -2.33 13.65 -7.57
C ARG A 65 -2.83 14.73 -8.54
N SER A 66 -3.61 14.32 -9.52
CA SER A 66 -4.18 15.26 -10.46
C SER A 66 -5.14 16.22 -9.77
N ALA A 67 -5.96 15.72 -8.86
CA ALA A 67 -6.85 16.55 -8.07
C ALA A 67 -6.08 17.55 -7.21
N SER A 68 -5.03 17.10 -6.56
CA SER A 68 -4.16 17.98 -5.76
C SER A 68 -3.55 19.08 -6.61
N SER A 69 -3.09 18.71 -7.80
CA SER A 69 -2.47 19.68 -8.71
C SER A 69 -3.46 20.75 -9.12
N THR A 70 -4.72 20.38 -9.28
CA THR A 70 -5.76 21.31 -9.74
C THR A 70 -6.29 22.17 -8.58
N PHE A 71 -6.54 21.55 -7.44
CA PHE A 71 -7.24 22.22 -6.34
C PHE A 71 -6.33 22.65 -5.20
N GLY A 72 -5.10 22.23 -5.21
CA GLY A 72 -4.13 22.54 -4.16
C GLY A 72 -4.12 21.50 -3.06
N GLY A 73 -3.09 21.57 -2.22
CA GLY A 73 -2.93 20.62 -1.12
C GLY A 73 -2.31 19.32 -1.57
N ASP A 74 -2.21 18.40 -0.65
CA ASP A 74 -1.67 17.06 -0.90
C ASP A 74 -2.76 16.04 -0.72
N ALA A 75 -2.88 15.12 -1.66
CA ALA A 75 -3.83 14.03 -1.54
C ALA A 75 -3.28 13.00 -0.55
N ARG A 76 -4.04 12.71 0.50
CA ARG A 76 -3.62 11.75 1.52
C ARG A 76 -4.25 10.40 1.34
N GLN A 77 -5.53 10.39 1.01
CA GLN A 77 -6.27 9.13 0.87
C GLN A 77 -7.31 9.25 -0.23
N SER A 78 -7.53 8.12 -0.88
CA SER A 78 -8.66 7.95 -1.79
C SER A 78 -9.52 6.82 -1.24
N ILE A 79 -10.83 7.04 -1.18
CA ILE A 79 -11.76 6.06 -0.62
C ILE A 79 -12.87 5.81 -1.63
N ILE A 80 -13.07 4.54 -1.96
CA ILE A 80 -14.14 4.14 -2.84
C ILE A 80 -15.08 3.23 -2.08
N GLU A 81 -16.32 3.65 -1.95
CA GLU A 81 -17.33 2.83 -1.30
C GLU A 81 -18.01 1.97 -2.36
N MET A 82 -18.04 0.67 -2.08
CA MET A 82 -18.75 -0.30 -2.90
C MET A 82 -19.81 -0.96 -2.02
N THR A 83 -20.78 -1.61 -2.63
CA THR A 83 -21.81 -2.28 -1.84
C THR A 83 -21.25 -3.38 -0.94
N THR A 84 -20.09 -3.92 -1.30
CA THR A 84 -19.48 -5.03 -0.56
C THR A 84 -18.39 -4.58 0.41
N GLY A 85 -17.97 -3.31 0.37
CA GLY A 85 -16.90 -2.84 1.24
C GLY A 85 -16.26 -1.58 0.71
N PHE A 86 -15.06 -1.31 1.23
CA PHE A 86 -14.32 -0.10 0.86
C PHE A 86 -12.96 -0.46 0.27
N PHE A 87 -12.55 0.34 -0.69
CA PHE A 87 -11.19 0.29 -1.23
C PHE A 87 -10.52 1.61 -0.88
N ILE A 88 -9.45 1.54 -0.07
CA ILE A 88 -8.81 2.73 0.47
C ILE A 88 -7.34 2.73 0.06
N VAL A 89 -6.89 3.83 -0.54
CA VAL A 89 -5.50 3.98 -0.96
C VAL A 89 -4.91 5.19 -0.27
N SER A 90 -3.78 5.00 0.40
CA SER A 90 -3.06 6.06 1.09
C SER A 90 -1.69 6.24 0.47
N ALA A 91 -1.30 7.50 0.28
CA ALA A 91 0.08 7.79 -0.07
C ALA A 91 0.99 7.41 1.10
N ALA A 92 2.09 6.76 0.79
CA ALA A 92 3.01 6.26 1.82
C ALA A 92 4.40 6.90 1.76
N GLY A 93 4.55 7.96 0.99
CA GLY A 93 5.82 8.64 0.85
C GLY A 93 6.81 7.87 -0.01
N GLN A 94 7.86 8.52 -0.46
CA GLN A 94 8.91 7.89 -1.26
C GLN A 94 8.39 7.20 -2.51
N GLY A 95 7.29 7.72 -3.08
CA GLY A 95 6.74 7.13 -4.29
C GLY A 95 6.07 5.79 -4.08
N THR A 96 5.54 5.54 -2.88
CA THR A 96 4.85 4.30 -2.57
C THR A 96 3.44 4.57 -2.07
N CYS A 97 2.62 3.54 -2.06
CA CYS A 97 1.22 3.61 -1.60
C CYS A 97 0.87 2.36 -0.82
N LEU A 98 -0.11 2.52 0.06
CA LEU A 98 -0.73 1.39 0.75
C LEU A 98 -2.18 1.31 0.31
N ALA A 99 -2.61 0.14 -0.13
CA ALA A 99 -3.99 -0.11 -0.56
C ALA A 99 -4.60 -1.20 0.31
N VAL A 100 -5.85 -0.99 0.70
CA VAL A 100 -6.55 -1.89 1.61
C VAL A 100 -7.97 -2.12 1.10
N LEU A 101 -8.43 -3.36 1.19
CA LEU A 101 -9.83 -3.72 0.95
C LEU A 101 -10.47 -4.12 2.28
N THR A 102 -11.70 -3.71 2.48
CA THR A 102 -12.45 -4.04 3.68
C THR A 102 -13.83 -4.59 3.35
N THR A 103 -14.49 -5.14 4.35
CA THR A 103 -15.91 -5.44 4.24
C THR A 103 -16.73 -4.16 4.45
N SER A 104 -18.03 -4.23 4.20
CA SER A 104 -18.91 -3.06 4.37
C SER A 104 -19.10 -2.65 5.84
N ASP A 105 -18.76 -3.54 6.76
CA ASP A 105 -18.91 -3.26 8.19
C ASP A 105 -17.73 -2.53 8.79
N ALA A 106 -16.72 -2.21 8.00
CA ALA A 106 -15.50 -1.58 8.50
C ALA A 106 -15.77 -0.18 9.03
N ASP A 107 -15.08 0.14 10.12
CA ASP A 107 -15.04 1.51 10.64
C ASP A 107 -13.94 2.22 9.88
N ILE A 108 -14.32 3.08 8.96
CA ILE A 108 -13.38 3.76 8.06
C ILE A 108 -12.38 4.61 8.83
N GLY A 109 -12.83 5.26 9.90
CA GLY A 109 -11.94 6.07 10.72
C GLY A 109 -10.84 5.23 11.36
N GLN A 110 -11.21 4.05 11.87
CA GLN A 110 -10.24 3.13 12.46
C GLN A 110 -9.27 2.61 11.39
N VAL A 111 -9.80 2.22 10.24
CA VAL A 111 -8.97 1.70 9.16
C VAL A 111 -7.97 2.77 8.70
N ALA A 112 -8.45 3.99 8.47
CA ALA A 112 -7.59 5.08 8.04
C ALA A 112 -6.49 5.38 9.07
N TYR A 113 -6.85 5.35 10.34
CA TYR A 113 -5.88 5.59 11.42
C TYR A 113 -4.79 4.52 11.44
N GLU A 114 -5.20 3.26 11.33
CA GLU A 114 -4.23 2.16 11.34
C GLU A 114 -3.35 2.17 10.09
N MET A 115 -3.92 2.54 8.95
CA MET A 115 -3.13 2.70 7.72
C MET A 115 -2.08 3.81 7.90
N ALA A 116 -2.46 4.92 8.51
CA ALA A 116 -1.53 6.02 8.75
C ALA A 116 -0.37 5.60 9.64
N ILE A 117 -0.66 4.83 10.68
CA ILE A 117 0.39 4.31 11.57
C ILE A 117 1.34 3.41 10.79
N LEU A 118 0.79 2.51 9.99
CA LEU A 118 1.61 1.58 9.23
C LEU A 118 2.48 2.31 8.21
N VAL A 119 1.93 3.32 7.55
CA VAL A 119 2.66 4.14 6.60
C VAL A 119 3.84 4.82 7.28
N GLN A 120 3.65 5.36 8.47
CA GLN A 120 4.74 5.97 9.22
C GLN A 120 5.84 4.99 9.54
N ARG A 121 5.47 3.80 10.01
CA ARG A 121 6.45 2.77 10.37
C ARG A 121 7.25 2.31 9.17
N THR A 122 6.58 2.11 8.03
CA THR A 122 7.24 1.59 6.85
C THR A 122 7.96 2.67 6.07
N GLY A 123 7.54 3.91 6.21
CA GLY A 123 8.19 5.04 5.54
C GLY A 123 9.66 5.12 5.88
N ASP A 124 9.99 5.04 7.16
CA ASP A 124 11.37 5.08 7.60
C ASP A 124 12.15 3.87 7.08
N HIS A 125 11.55 2.72 7.13
CA HIS A 125 12.20 1.49 6.67
C HIS A 125 12.46 1.53 5.17
N LEU A 126 11.48 1.95 4.40
CA LEU A 126 11.62 2.06 2.94
C LEU A 126 12.68 3.09 2.56
N GLN A 127 12.73 4.19 3.28
CA GLN A 127 13.70 5.24 3.03
C GLN A 127 15.12 4.75 3.26
N VAL A 128 15.34 4.01 4.34
CA VAL A 128 16.66 3.44 4.63
C VAL A 128 17.06 2.47 3.53
N ASN A 129 16.17 1.61 3.11
CA ASN A 129 16.46 0.64 2.05
C ASN A 129 16.81 1.33 0.74
N MET A 130 16.10 2.38 0.40
CA MET A 130 16.37 3.13 -0.83
C MET A 130 17.71 3.83 -0.77
N ARG A 131 18.09 4.38 0.37
CA ARG A 131 19.40 4.99 0.54
C ARG A 131 20.51 3.97 0.36
N THR A 132 20.35 2.81 0.94
CA THR A 132 21.33 1.74 0.82
C THR A 132 21.52 1.33 -0.62
N ARG A 133 20.44 1.19 -1.37
CA ARG A 133 20.51 0.82 -2.78
C ARG A 133 21.21 1.92 -3.61
N SER A 134 20.90 3.17 -3.34
CA SER A 134 21.55 4.28 -4.01
C SER A 134 23.04 4.30 -3.73
N ALA A 135 23.42 4.07 -2.49
CA ALA A 135 24.83 4.05 -2.11
C ALA A 135 25.58 2.93 -2.84
N LEU A 136 24.96 1.78 -2.97
CA LEU A 136 25.56 0.65 -3.70
C LEU A 136 25.78 0.99 -5.18
N PHE A 137 24.86 1.68 -5.78
CA PHE A 137 25.02 2.11 -7.17
C PHE A 137 26.15 3.13 -7.31
N LEU A 138 26.24 4.05 -6.37
CA LEU A 138 27.24 5.12 -6.45
C LEU A 138 28.66 4.63 -6.22
N THR A 139 28.83 3.51 -5.56
CA THR A 139 30.16 2.99 -5.25
C THR A 139 30.72 2.11 -6.35
N ARG A 140 30.04 1.93 -7.44
CA ARG A 140 30.53 1.06 -8.53
C ARG A 140 31.46 1.77 -9.49
#